data_f96970213a48edbcb419ffa935872b07
#
_entry.id   f96970213a48edbcb419ffa935872b07
#
_cell.length_a   1.000
_cell.length_b   1.000
_cell.length_c   1.000
_cell.angle_alpha   90.00
_cell.angle_beta   90.00
_cell.angle_gamma   90.00
#
_symmetry.space_group_name_H-M   'P 1'
#
loop_
_entity.id
_entity.type
_entity.pdbx_description
1 polymer ?
#
loop_
_entity_poly.entity_id
_entity_poly.type
_entity_poly.pdbx_seq_one_letter_code
_entity_poly.pdbx_strand_id
1 'polypeptide(L)'
;MFGRQRAATIVAEFLGTGILTLVFLSIQRSNIGIPFFIALGSGAVVAVAAFFFGDSSGAHLNPAVTIGLWTARKISSLVALSYVIVQLLGAWAAYGIFRYFAGQSLQPIGGHFSAKVLLSEAIGAFVLALAWGAVYFKKHDTTNRALLLGGSYALAIIIAAAAGVGIGIANPAVAFGIRAWGINGVMGWGTYALGPVLGAIIGVNLYALLFAPSSDQVIVSETVIVAESASPSSRSTAKKTTAKKTTSKKSTAKKSTSSNRRRR
;
A
#
# COMPACT_ATOMS: atom_id res chain seq x y z
N MET A 1 -5.84 -22.43 10.58
CA MET A 1 -5.55 -21.52 9.45
C MET A 1 -6.20 -20.12 9.59
N PHE A 2 -7.47 -20.01 9.93
CA PHE A 2 -8.15 -18.71 10.07
C PHE A 2 -7.52 -17.72 11.07
N GLY A 3 -6.93 -18.18 12.17
CA GLY A 3 -6.30 -17.30 13.15
C GLY A 3 -5.02 -16.63 12.66
N ARG A 4 -4.15 -17.35 11.94
CA ARG A 4 -2.88 -16.84 11.42
C ARG A 4 -3.10 -15.73 10.39
N GLN A 5 -4.06 -15.89 9.49
CA GLN A 5 -4.36 -14.91 8.44
C GLN A 5 -4.90 -13.61 9.04
N ARG A 6 -5.81 -13.70 10.01
CA ARG A 6 -6.31 -12.52 10.74
C ARG A 6 -5.20 -11.79 11.50
N ALA A 7 -4.33 -12.54 12.18
CA ALA A 7 -3.19 -11.96 12.88
C ALA A 7 -2.24 -11.24 11.89
N ALA A 8 -1.94 -11.86 10.75
CA ALA A 8 -1.10 -11.25 9.72
C ALA A 8 -1.68 -9.93 9.21
N THR A 9 -2.99 -9.88 8.99
CA THR A 9 -3.72 -8.68 8.56
C THR A 9 -3.58 -7.53 9.57
N ILE A 10 -3.80 -7.82 10.86
CA ILE A 10 -3.68 -6.84 11.94
C ILE A 10 -2.24 -6.35 12.11
N VAL A 11 -1.28 -7.27 12.08
CA VAL A 11 0.15 -6.94 12.18
C VAL A 11 0.60 -6.10 10.99
N ALA A 12 0.13 -6.39 9.79
CA ALA A 12 0.45 -5.62 8.58
C ALA A 12 0.00 -4.15 8.69
N GLU A 13 -1.23 -3.91 9.16
CA GLU A 13 -1.76 -2.55 9.35
C GLU A 13 -1.02 -1.81 10.48
N PHE A 14 -0.72 -2.49 11.59
CA PHE A 14 0.07 -1.91 12.69
C PHE A 14 1.48 -1.52 12.23
N LEU A 15 2.22 -2.47 11.65
CA LEU A 15 3.60 -2.26 11.22
C LEU A 15 3.67 -1.24 10.07
N GLY A 16 2.82 -1.38 9.07
CA GLY A 16 2.81 -0.46 7.92
C GLY A 16 2.52 0.98 8.33
N THR A 17 1.52 1.20 9.19
CA THR A 17 1.21 2.54 9.70
C THR A 17 2.32 3.06 10.62
N GLY A 18 2.93 2.19 11.43
CA GLY A 18 4.07 2.54 12.26
C GLY A 18 5.27 2.99 11.43
N ILE A 19 5.66 2.22 10.41
CA ILE A 19 6.76 2.56 9.49
C ILE A 19 6.45 3.88 8.75
N LEU A 20 5.23 4.04 8.25
CA LEU A 20 4.79 5.26 7.58
C LEU A 20 4.95 6.49 8.48
N THR A 21 4.48 6.39 9.72
CA THR A 21 4.59 7.47 10.71
C THR A 21 6.04 7.76 11.09
N LEU A 22 6.86 6.72 11.26
CA LEU A 22 8.27 6.88 11.62
C LEU A 22 9.07 7.57 10.49
N VAL A 23 8.83 7.18 9.24
CA VAL A 23 9.47 7.82 8.06
C VAL A 23 9.02 9.28 7.95
N PHE A 24 7.72 9.55 8.11
CA PHE A 24 7.19 10.91 8.12
C PHE A 24 7.89 11.79 9.17
N LEU A 25 7.97 11.32 10.43
CA LEU A 25 8.66 11.99 11.53
C LEU A 25 10.15 12.23 11.24
N SER A 26 10.81 11.22 10.67
CA SER A 26 12.26 11.27 10.36
C SER A 26 12.58 12.32 9.29
N ILE A 27 11.77 12.37 8.23
CA ILE A 27 11.94 13.38 7.17
C ILE A 27 11.60 14.77 7.70
N GLN A 28 10.52 14.90 8.47
CA GLN A 28 10.12 16.17 9.07
C GLN A 28 11.20 16.76 10.00
N ARG A 29 11.91 15.90 10.73
CA ARG A 29 13.01 16.33 11.61
C ARG A 29 14.27 16.72 10.82
N SER A 30 14.51 16.08 9.68
CA SER A 30 15.66 16.41 8.85
C SER A 30 15.52 17.83 8.30
N ASN A 31 16.63 18.54 8.10
CA ASN A 31 16.63 19.86 7.47
C ASN A 31 16.12 19.85 6.01
N ILE A 32 15.75 18.65 5.51
CA ILE A 32 15.20 18.41 4.18
C ILE A 32 13.66 18.27 4.24
N GLY A 33 13.03 18.62 5.35
CA GLY A 33 11.60 18.44 5.63
C GLY A 33 10.66 19.33 4.79
N ILE A 34 10.95 19.54 3.50
CA ILE A 34 10.03 20.16 2.56
C ILE A 34 8.90 19.17 2.22
N PRO A 35 7.67 19.67 1.96
CA PRO A 35 6.50 18.85 1.65
C PRO A 35 6.73 17.79 0.57
N PHE A 36 7.56 18.10 -0.42
CA PHE A 36 7.90 17.18 -1.50
C PHE A 36 8.62 15.91 -1.01
N PHE A 37 9.61 16.04 -0.12
CA PHE A 37 10.33 14.87 0.40
C PHE A 37 9.48 14.05 1.36
N ILE A 38 8.61 14.70 2.13
CA ILE A 38 7.62 14.01 2.98
C ILE A 38 6.66 13.21 2.09
N ALA A 39 6.17 13.82 1.02
CA ALA A 39 5.29 13.16 0.06
C ALA A 39 5.97 11.96 -0.61
N LEU A 40 7.18 12.13 -1.12
CA LEU A 40 7.94 11.08 -1.78
C LEU A 40 8.25 9.91 -0.83
N GLY A 41 8.75 10.19 0.36
CA GLY A 41 9.07 9.17 1.36
C GLY A 41 7.82 8.42 1.84
N SER A 42 6.74 9.15 2.12
CA SER A 42 5.47 8.54 2.52
C SER A 42 4.86 7.70 1.42
N GLY A 43 4.87 8.18 0.18
CA GLY A 43 4.41 7.44 -0.99
C GLY A 43 5.24 6.17 -1.22
N ALA A 44 6.56 6.24 -1.06
CA ALA A 44 7.44 5.08 -1.16
C ALA A 44 7.12 4.02 -0.09
N VAL A 45 6.87 4.43 1.17
CA VAL A 45 6.44 3.49 2.22
C VAL A 45 5.13 2.81 1.86
N VAL A 46 4.14 3.57 1.39
CA VAL A 46 2.84 2.99 0.99
C VAL A 46 3.01 2.02 -0.18
N ALA A 47 3.84 2.35 -1.18
CA ALA A 47 4.13 1.44 -2.30
C ALA A 47 4.78 0.13 -1.81
N VAL A 48 5.80 0.22 -0.96
CA VAL A 48 6.48 -0.95 -0.39
C VAL A 48 5.55 -1.77 0.49
N ALA A 49 4.73 -1.13 1.33
CA ALA A 49 3.75 -1.81 2.16
C ALA A 49 2.65 -2.48 1.31
N ALA A 50 2.19 -1.84 0.24
CA ALA A 50 1.23 -2.43 -0.70
C ALA A 50 1.81 -3.65 -1.43
N PHE A 51 3.10 -3.62 -1.73
CA PHE A 51 3.82 -4.76 -2.32
C PHE A 51 3.91 -5.94 -1.34
N PHE A 52 4.26 -5.70 -0.06
CA PHE A 52 4.42 -6.76 0.93
C PHE A 52 3.11 -7.23 1.56
N PHE A 53 2.20 -6.31 1.87
CA PHE A 53 1.02 -6.58 2.68
C PHE A 53 -0.30 -6.46 1.93
N GLY A 54 -0.28 -5.97 0.69
CA GLY A 54 -1.48 -5.66 -0.07
C GLY A 54 -2.41 -6.87 -0.25
N ASP A 55 -1.87 -8.08 -0.42
CA ASP A 55 -2.67 -9.30 -0.55
C ASP A 55 -3.26 -9.77 0.78
N SER A 56 -2.67 -9.38 1.92
CA SER A 56 -3.14 -9.79 3.24
C SER A 56 -4.10 -8.79 3.87
N SER A 57 -3.78 -7.48 3.85
CA SER A 57 -4.57 -6.45 4.53
C SER A 57 -5.19 -5.41 3.59
N GLY A 58 -4.74 -5.35 2.34
CA GLY A 58 -5.04 -4.23 1.42
C GLY A 58 -4.14 -3.03 1.62
N ALA A 59 -3.23 -3.07 2.61
CA ALA A 59 -2.29 -2.00 2.96
C ALA A 59 -2.99 -0.64 3.11
N HIS A 60 -4.05 -0.57 3.90
CA HIS A 60 -4.78 0.68 4.10
C HIS A 60 -3.91 1.73 4.79
N LEU A 61 -3.28 1.36 5.91
CA LEU A 61 -2.35 2.19 6.70
C LEU A 61 -2.91 3.57 7.08
N ASN A 62 -4.22 3.73 6.96
CA ASN A 62 -4.89 5.03 7.02
C ASN A 62 -6.35 4.87 7.46
N PRO A 63 -6.75 5.41 8.60
CA PRO A 63 -8.15 5.39 9.05
C PRO A 63 -9.14 5.99 8.06
N ALA A 64 -8.76 7.06 7.34
CA ALA A 64 -9.64 7.70 6.36
C ALA A 64 -9.96 6.74 5.19
N VAL A 65 -8.94 6.07 4.65
CA VAL A 65 -9.10 5.04 3.61
C VAL A 65 -9.96 3.88 4.13
N THR A 66 -9.67 3.41 5.33
CA THR A 66 -10.41 2.31 5.97
C THR A 66 -11.89 2.63 6.11
N ILE A 67 -12.21 3.83 6.59
CA ILE A 67 -13.59 4.30 6.74
C ILE A 67 -14.26 4.49 5.36
N GLY A 68 -13.55 5.06 4.39
CA GLY A 68 -14.05 5.21 3.02
C GLY A 68 -14.44 3.85 2.39
N LEU A 69 -13.58 2.84 2.51
CA LEU A 69 -13.86 1.49 2.01
C LEU A 69 -14.99 0.79 2.79
N TRP A 70 -15.09 1.05 4.08
CA TRP A 70 -16.21 0.56 4.88
C TRP A 70 -17.55 1.16 4.43
N THR A 71 -17.63 2.47 4.18
CA THR A 71 -18.85 3.12 3.67
C THR A 71 -19.26 2.59 2.29
N ALA A 72 -18.29 2.24 1.45
CA ALA A 72 -18.51 1.58 0.17
C ALA A 72 -18.74 0.06 0.28
N ARG A 73 -18.90 -0.48 1.50
CA ARG A 73 -19.16 -1.90 1.81
C ARG A 73 -18.12 -2.87 1.28
N LYS A 74 -16.87 -2.42 1.14
CA LYS A 74 -15.76 -3.27 0.70
C LYS A 74 -15.11 -4.06 1.83
N ILE A 75 -15.29 -3.61 3.06
CA ILE A 75 -14.83 -4.29 4.28
C ILE A 75 -15.94 -4.30 5.33
N SER A 76 -15.92 -5.28 6.23
CA SER A 76 -16.89 -5.37 7.32
C SER A 76 -16.59 -4.34 8.42
N SER A 77 -17.60 -4.01 9.23
CA SER A 77 -17.46 -3.07 10.36
C SER A 77 -16.41 -3.53 11.38
N LEU A 78 -16.32 -4.83 11.63
CA LEU A 78 -15.34 -5.39 12.56
C LEU A 78 -13.91 -5.22 12.03
N VAL A 79 -13.69 -5.45 10.75
CA VAL A 79 -12.39 -5.23 10.09
C VAL A 79 -12.04 -3.75 10.12
N ALA A 80 -12.97 -2.87 9.77
CA ALA A 80 -12.75 -1.43 9.79
C ALA A 80 -12.35 -0.92 11.18
N LEU A 81 -13.09 -1.32 12.22
CA LEU A 81 -12.79 -0.95 13.60
C LEU A 81 -11.41 -1.47 14.04
N SER A 82 -11.12 -2.74 13.75
CA SER A 82 -9.85 -3.34 14.11
C SER A 82 -8.67 -2.63 13.44
N TYR A 83 -8.81 -2.28 12.14
CA TYR A 83 -7.78 -1.55 11.40
C TYR A 83 -7.54 -0.16 11.99
N VAL A 84 -8.59 0.62 12.20
CA VAL A 84 -8.45 1.97 12.77
C VAL A 84 -7.71 1.93 14.11
N ILE A 85 -8.06 0.98 14.99
CA ILE A 85 -7.40 0.83 16.29
C ILE A 85 -5.90 0.53 16.12
N VAL A 86 -5.54 -0.47 15.31
CA VAL A 86 -4.13 -0.87 15.18
C VAL A 86 -3.31 0.12 14.38
N GLN A 87 -3.90 0.87 13.46
CA GLN A 87 -3.27 1.99 12.76
C GLN A 87 -2.90 3.11 13.74
N LEU A 88 -3.81 3.49 14.63
CA LEU A 88 -3.53 4.48 15.68
C LEU A 88 -2.45 3.99 16.65
N LEU A 89 -2.50 2.72 17.06
CA LEU A 89 -1.48 2.11 17.93
C LEU A 89 -0.11 2.04 17.25
N GLY A 90 -0.06 1.72 15.95
CA GLY A 90 1.19 1.72 15.16
C GLY A 90 1.81 3.10 15.07
N ALA A 91 1.00 4.12 14.80
CA ALA A 91 1.45 5.51 14.76
C ALA A 91 1.94 6.01 16.13
N TRP A 92 1.25 5.63 17.20
CA TRP A 92 1.66 5.97 18.57
C TRP A 92 2.98 5.28 18.95
N ALA A 93 3.15 4.00 18.65
CA ALA A 93 4.39 3.27 18.86
C ALA A 93 5.56 3.90 18.09
N ALA A 94 5.33 4.29 16.83
CA ALA A 94 6.32 4.99 16.00
C ALA A 94 6.77 6.32 16.63
N TYR A 95 5.86 7.08 17.20
CA TYR A 95 6.22 8.31 17.92
C TYR A 95 7.09 8.02 19.15
N GLY A 96 6.80 6.94 19.91
CA GLY A 96 7.63 6.51 21.03
C GLY A 96 9.06 6.14 20.58
N ILE A 97 9.20 5.37 19.52
CA ILE A 97 10.49 5.01 18.90
C ILE A 97 11.23 6.26 18.43
N PHE A 98 10.53 7.15 17.71
CA PHE A 98 11.12 8.38 17.24
C PHE A 98 11.66 9.24 18.39
N ARG A 99 10.89 9.40 19.49
CA ARG A 99 11.35 10.14 20.68
C ARG A 99 12.62 9.56 21.28
N TYR A 100 12.69 8.23 21.32
CA TYR A 100 13.89 7.54 21.82
C TYR A 100 15.13 7.86 20.98
N PHE A 101 15.02 7.79 19.65
CA PHE A 101 16.12 8.12 18.74
C PHE A 101 16.45 9.63 18.72
N ALA A 102 15.44 10.45 18.79
CA ALA A 102 15.60 11.89 18.68
C ALA A 102 16.09 12.56 19.96
N GLY A 103 15.94 11.91 21.11
CA GLY A 103 16.27 12.46 22.42
C GLY A 103 15.36 13.62 22.86
N GLN A 104 14.37 13.99 22.06
CA GLN A 104 13.44 15.10 22.35
C GLN A 104 12.09 14.89 21.68
N SER A 105 11.06 15.56 22.20
CA SER A 105 9.75 15.61 21.58
C SER A 105 9.72 16.63 20.45
N LEU A 106 8.99 16.30 19.37
CA LEU A 106 8.64 17.31 18.38
C LEU A 106 7.67 18.31 18.99
N GLN A 107 7.79 19.58 18.57
CA GLN A 107 6.75 20.55 18.82
C GLN A 107 5.45 20.11 18.13
N PRO A 108 4.29 20.22 18.79
CA PRO A 108 3.02 19.88 18.17
C PRO A 108 2.81 20.70 16.91
N ILE A 109 2.39 20.03 15.83
CA ILE A 109 2.03 20.68 14.59
C ILE A 109 0.54 20.96 14.62
N GLY A 110 0.18 22.20 14.33
CA GLY A 110 -1.21 22.64 14.31
C GLY A 110 -1.74 22.93 15.74
N GLY A 111 -2.63 23.82 15.86
CA GLY A 111 -3.20 24.22 17.15
C GLY A 111 -4.57 24.88 16.99
N HIS A 112 -4.90 25.31 15.78
CA HIS A 112 -6.16 25.99 15.51
C HIS A 112 -6.88 25.33 14.34
N PHE A 113 -8.20 25.28 14.42
CA PHE A 113 -9.02 24.88 13.31
C PHE A 113 -8.81 25.83 12.13
N SER A 114 -8.60 25.26 10.96
CA SER A 114 -8.49 26.00 9.71
C SER A 114 -9.34 25.33 8.64
N ALA A 115 -10.38 26.02 8.19
CA ALA A 115 -11.22 25.53 7.11
C ALA A 115 -10.43 25.32 5.81
N LYS A 116 -9.41 26.14 5.55
CA LYS A 116 -8.52 25.98 4.39
C LYS A 116 -7.72 24.68 4.46
N VAL A 117 -7.14 24.38 5.63
CA VAL A 117 -6.38 23.16 5.87
C VAL A 117 -7.31 21.95 5.85
N LEU A 118 -8.47 22.03 6.48
CA LEU A 118 -9.47 20.95 6.42
C LEU A 118 -9.84 20.61 4.97
N LEU A 119 -10.09 21.64 4.16
CA LEU A 119 -10.45 21.44 2.75
C LEU A 119 -9.28 20.84 1.95
N SER A 120 -8.05 21.31 2.13
CA SER A 120 -6.88 20.77 1.43
C SER A 120 -6.60 19.32 1.85
N GLU A 121 -6.71 18.99 3.13
CA GLU A 121 -6.61 17.62 3.65
C GLU A 121 -7.72 16.72 3.07
N ALA A 122 -8.96 17.23 3.00
CA ALA A 122 -10.06 16.50 2.40
C ALA A 122 -9.85 16.23 0.90
N ILE A 123 -9.36 17.22 0.13
CA ILE A 123 -9.07 17.05 -1.29
C ILE A 123 -7.90 16.07 -1.49
N GLY A 124 -6.84 16.17 -0.69
CA GLY A 124 -5.74 15.20 -0.73
C GLY A 124 -6.23 13.78 -0.46
N ALA A 125 -7.00 13.58 0.60
CA ALA A 125 -7.56 12.27 0.94
C ALA A 125 -8.61 11.78 -0.08
N PHE A 126 -9.33 12.66 -0.74
CA PHE A 126 -10.22 12.32 -1.85
C PHE A 126 -9.43 11.70 -3.02
N VAL A 127 -8.33 12.32 -3.45
CA VAL A 127 -7.47 11.80 -4.54
C VAL A 127 -6.86 10.46 -4.15
N LEU A 128 -6.37 10.34 -2.92
CA LEU A 128 -5.89 9.10 -2.34
C LEU A 128 -6.96 8.00 -2.42
N ALA A 129 -8.18 8.31 -2.00
CA ALA A 129 -9.27 7.36 -1.90
C ALA A 129 -9.79 6.88 -3.26
N LEU A 130 -9.67 7.68 -4.32
CA LEU A 130 -9.94 7.23 -5.69
C LEU A 130 -9.04 6.06 -6.10
N ALA A 131 -7.75 6.08 -5.68
CA ALA A 131 -6.82 4.99 -5.98
C ALA A 131 -7.17 3.70 -5.24
N TRP A 132 -7.55 3.77 -3.95
CA TRP A 132 -8.08 2.60 -3.24
C TRP A 132 -9.39 2.11 -3.83
N GLY A 133 -10.28 3.01 -4.27
CA GLY A 133 -11.46 2.66 -5.05
C GLY A 133 -11.08 1.86 -6.29
N ALA A 134 -10.10 2.34 -7.08
CA ALA A 134 -9.63 1.64 -8.26
C ALA A 134 -9.13 0.23 -7.94
N VAL A 135 -8.33 0.07 -6.89
CA VAL A 135 -7.77 -1.22 -6.47
C VAL A 135 -8.85 -2.19 -5.99
N TYR A 136 -9.87 -1.71 -5.27
CA TYR A 136 -10.92 -2.57 -4.73
C TYR A 136 -12.05 -2.91 -5.70
N PHE A 137 -12.21 -2.13 -6.76
CA PHE A 137 -13.25 -2.37 -7.77
C PHE A 137 -12.71 -2.96 -9.08
N LYS A 138 -11.40 -2.92 -9.31
CA LYS A 138 -10.75 -3.51 -10.49
C LYS A 138 -9.57 -4.39 -10.08
N LYS A 139 -9.27 -5.40 -10.89
CA LYS A 139 -8.07 -6.24 -10.67
C LYS A 139 -6.82 -5.49 -11.12
N HIS A 140 -5.82 -5.49 -10.28
CA HIS A 140 -4.48 -4.97 -10.58
C HIS A 140 -3.43 -6.02 -10.17
N ASP A 141 -2.36 -6.13 -10.94
CA ASP A 141 -1.19 -6.86 -10.50
C ASP A 141 -0.51 -6.11 -9.32
N THR A 142 0.35 -6.82 -8.61
CA THR A 142 0.99 -6.29 -7.39
C THR A 142 1.79 -5.02 -7.64
N THR A 143 2.50 -4.93 -8.77
CA THR A 143 3.33 -3.76 -9.11
C THR A 143 2.47 -2.54 -9.41
N ASN A 144 1.46 -2.69 -10.26
CA ASN A 144 0.54 -1.60 -10.59
C ASN A 144 -0.23 -1.11 -9.36
N ARG A 145 -0.68 -2.04 -8.49
CA ARG A 145 -1.30 -1.70 -7.21
C ARG A 145 -0.35 -0.88 -6.33
N ALA A 146 0.88 -1.33 -6.15
CA ALA A 146 1.86 -0.64 -5.32
C ALA A 146 2.17 0.78 -5.84
N LEU A 147 2.39 0.93 -7.14
CA LEU A 147 2.63 2.23 -7.76
C LEU A 147 1.42 3.16 -7.65
N LEU A 148 0.22 2.64 -7.90
CA LEU A 148 -1.02 3.41 -7.81
C LEU A 148 -1.25 3.93 -6.39
N LEU A 149 -1.12 3.06 -5.37
CA LEU A 149 -1.36 3.43 -3.98
C LEU A 149 -0.26 4.35 -3.45
N GLY A 150 1.00 4.07 -3.70
CA GLY A 150 2.11 4.91 -3.27
C GLY A 150 2.15 6.26 -3.99
N GLY A 151 1.94 6.27 -5.30
CA GLY A 151 1.88 7.51 -6.09
C GLY A 151 0.72 8.40 -5.69
N SER A 152 -0.47 7.83 -5.47
CA SER A 152 -1.63 8.60 -5.00
C SER A 152 -1.44 9.16 -3.60
N TYR A 153 -0.73 8.43 -2.71
CA TYR A 153 -0.41 8.94 -1.39
C TYR A 153 0.55 10.13 -1.46
N ALA A 154 1.58 10.06 -2.31
CA ALA A 154 2.48 11.19 -2.55
C ALA A 154 1.72 12.43 -3.07
N LEU A 155 0.84 12.25 -4.05
CA LEU A 155 -0.01 13.32 -4.57
C LEU A 155 -0.92 13.91 -3.48
N ALA A 156 -1.51 13.06 -2.65
CA ALA A 156 -2.38 13.49 -1.55
C ALA A 156 -1.66 14.41 -0.57
N ILE A 157 -0.42 14.07 -0.19
CA ILE A 157 0.41 14.90 0.69
C ILE A 157 0.72 16.27 0.05
N ILE A 158 1.07 16.29 -1.25
CA ILE A 158 1.36 17.54 -1.98
C ILE A 158 0.11 18.42 -2.02
N ILE A 159 -1.05 17.86 -2.32
CA ILE A 159 -2.33 18.60 -2.37
C ILE A 159 -2.72 19.10 -0.98
N ALA A 160 -2.62 18.25 0.04
CA ALA A 160 -2.94 18.63 1.41
C ALA A 160 -2.03 19.77 1.94
N ALA A 161 -0.79 19.85 1.45
CA ALA A 161 0.14 20.94 1.79
C ALA A 161 -0.21 22.29 1.12
N ALA A 162 -1.10 22.31 0.15
CA ALA A 162 -1.42 23.53 -0.63
C ALA A 162 -2.04 24.67 0.21
N ALA A 163 -2.61 24.37 1.38
CA ALA A 163 -3.15 25.40 2.30
C ALA A 163 -2.08 26.25 3.00
N GLY A 164 -0.79 26.02 2.71
CA GLY A 164 0.31 26.87 3.19
C GLY A 164 0.73 26.66 4.64
N VAL A 165 0.28 25.58 5.30
CA VAL A 165 0.69 25.22 6.67
C VAL A 165 1.97 24.36 6.71
N GLY A 166 2.64 24.23 5.56
CA GLY A 166 3.94 23.57 5.45
C GLY A 166 3.89 22.05 5.31
N ILE A 167 2.84 21.36 5.76
CA ILE A 167 2.77 19.90 5.76
C ILE A 167 1.36 19.43 5.43
N GLY A 168 1.21 18.58 4.41
CA GLY A 168 0.01 17.79 4.19
C GLY A 168 0.14 16.42 4.85
N ILE A 169 -0.95 15.82 5.30
CA ILE A 169 -0.93 14.57 6.04
C ILE A 169 -1.87 13.54 5.41
N ALA A 170 -3.08 13.91 5.07
CA ALA A 170 -4.14 13.08 4.47
C ALA A 170 -4.38 11.72 5.18
N ASN A 171 -3.95 11.60 6.44
CA ASN A 171 -3.99 10.36 7.21
C ASN A 171 -4.19 10.64 8.71
N PRO A 172 -5.36 10.33 9.27
CA PRO A 172 -5.63 10.55 10.70
C PRO A 172 -4.67 9.84 11.65
N ALA A 173 -4.17 8.64 11.32
CA ALA A 173 -3.24 7.91 12.19
C ALA A 173 -1.86 8.58 12.21
N VAL A 174 -1.34 8.97 11.05
CA VAL A 174 -0.09 9.75 10.97
C VAL A 174 -0.25 11.06 11.73
N ALA A 175 -1.35 11.78 11.51
CA ALA A 175 -1.64 13.04 12.22
C ALA A 175 -1.68 12.85 13.74
N PHE A 176 -2.25 11.77 14.23
CA PHE A 176 -2.21 11.39 15.63
C PHE A 176 -0.78 11.13 16.10
N GLY A 177 -0.01 10.32 15.39
CA GLY A 177 1.36 9.97 15.74
C GLY A 177 2.33 11.15 15.76
N ILE A 178 2.17 12.11 14.85
CA ILE A 178 2.97 13.35 14.82
C ILE A 178 2.42 14.46 15.73
N ARG A 179 1.37 14.15 16.52
CA ARG A 179 0.70 15.06 17.44
C ARG A 179 0.01 16.28 16.77
N ALA A 180 -0.38 16.15 15.50
CA ALA A 180 -1.11 17.20 14.79
C ALA A 180 -2.55 17.38 15.30
N TRP A 181 -3.10 16.42 16.06
CA TRP A 181 -4.41 16.57 16.70
C TRP A 181 -4.41 17.62 17.83
N GLY A 182 -3.24 18.05 18.25
CA GLY A 182 -3.04 19.19 19.13
C GLY A 182 -3.31 18.89 20.61
N ILE A 183 -2.57 19.60 21.45
CA ILE A 183 -2.74 19.58 22.90
C ILE A 183 -3.93 20.47 23.31
N ASN A 184 -4.33 21.41 22.46
CA ASN A 184 -5.31 22.45 22.73
C ASN A 184 -6.73 22.10 22.25
N GLY A 185 -7.11 20.81 22.25
CA GLY A 185 -8.49 20.41 22.12
C GLY A 185 -8.96 20.13 20.70
N VAL A 186 -10.26 20.22 20.55
CA VAL A 186 -11.13 19.79 19.46
C VAL A 186 -10.70 20.23 18.03
N MET A 187 -9.84 21.21 17.90
CA MET A 187 -9.59 21.89 16.63
C MET A 187 -8.58 21.20 15.72
N GLY A 188 -7.60 20.51 16.27
CA GLY A 188 -6.60 19.77 15.48
C GLY A 188 -7.16 18.48 14.87
N TRP A 189 -7.90 17.68 15.64
CA TRP A 189 -8.52 16.48 15.13
C TRP A 189 -9.64 16.79 14.12
N GLY A 190 -10.38 17.89 14.29
CA GLY A 190 -11.36 18.35 13.31
C GLY A 190 -10.72 18.58 11.95
N THR A 191 -9.52 19.19 11.92
CA THR A 191 -8.78 19.43 10.69
C THR A 191 -8.16 18.15 10.11
N TYR A 192 -7.38 17.41 10.92
CA TYR A 192 -6.52 16.32 10.42
C TYR A 192 -7.12 14.92 10.57
N ALA A 193 -8.31 14.79 11.14
CA ALA A 193 -9.06 13.54 11.12
C ALA A 193 -10.33 13.69 10.29
N LEU A 194 -11.17 14.69 10.57
CA LEU A 194 -12.45 14.86 9.88
C LEU A 194 -12.25 15.20 8.40
N GLY A 195 -11.32 16.12 8.06
CA GLY A 195 -11.02 16.48 6.68
C GLY A 195 -10.68 15.27 5.82
N PRO A 196 -9.62 14.50 6.15
CA PRO A 196 -9.27 13.29 5.42
C PRO A 196 -10.39 12.24 5.37
N VAL A 197 -11.12 12.03 6.46
CA VAL A 197 -12.22 11.05 6.50
C VAL A 197 -13.34 11.43 5.52
N LEU A 198 -13.76 12.70 5.52
CA LEU A 198 -14.79 13.17 4.57
C LEU A 198 -14.31 13.04 3.12
N GLY A 199 -13.07 13.45 2.84
CA GLY A 199 -12.48 13.29 1.51
C GLY A 199 -12.45 11.84 1.04
N ALA A 200 -12.03 10.93 1.90
CA ALA A 200 -11.94 9.51 1.58
C ALA A 200 -13.32 8.86 1.38
N ILE A 201 -14.31 9.21 2.20
CA ILE A 201 -15.70 8.73 2.00
C ILE A 201 -16.19 9.16 0.62
N ILE A 202 -16.04 10.44 0.28
CA ILE A 202 -16.49 10.95 -1.03
C ILE A 202 -15.71 10.25 -2.15
N GLY A 203 -14.39 10.13 -2.05
CA GLY A 203 -13.54 9.56 -3.10
C GLY A 203 -13.85 8.10 -3.41
N VAL A 204 -13.92 7.23 -2.40
CA VAL A 204 -14.23 5.80 -2.62
C VAL A 204 -15.65 5.62 -3.17
N ASN A 205 -16.65 6.31 -2.59
CA ASN A 205 -18.03 6.15 -3.02
C ASN A 205 -18.29 6.76 -4.40
N LEU A 206 -17.63 7.88 -4.76
CA LEU A 206 -17.69 8.42 -6.11
C LEU A 206 -17.06 7.46 -7.12
N TYR A 207 -15.92 6.84 -6.77
CA TYR A 207 -15.32 5.82 -7.61
C TYR A 207 -16.27 4.63 -7.81
N ALA A 208 -16.88 4.16 -6.73
CA ALA A 208 -17.87 3.09 -6.77
C ALA A 208 -19.07 3.42 -7.68
N LEU A 209 -19.54 4.66 -7.62
CA LEU A 209 -20.70 5.10 -8.38
C LEU A 209 -20.41 5.24 -9.89
N LEU A 210 -19.24 5.81 -10.25
CA LEU A 210 -18.97 6.23 -11.62
C LEU A 210 -18.05 5.27 -12.39
N PHE A 211 -17.14 4.59 -11.71
CA PHE A 211 -16.03 3.87 -12.36
C PHE A 211 -15.96 2.38 -12.02
N ALA A 212 -16.76 1.90 -11.07
CA ALA A 212 -16.85 0.47 -10.80
C ALA A 212 -17.47 -0.26 -12.02
N PRO A 213 -16.96 -1.46 -12.38
CA PRO A 213 -17.56 -2.26 -13.43
C PRO A 213 -19.03 -2.55 -13.14
N SER A 214 -19.90 -2.43 -14.14
CA SER A 214 -21.28 -2.87 -14.01
C SER A 214 -21.36 -4.39 -13.89
N SER A 215 -22.47 -4.90 -13.32
CA SER A 215 -22.71 -6.35 -13.23
C SER A 215 -22.58 -7.05 -14.59
N ASP A 216 -23.04 -6.41 -15.65
CA ASP A 216 -23.00 -6.93 -17.00
C ASP A 216 -21.56 -7.04 -17.54
N GLN A 217 -20.70 -6.08 -17.20
CA GLN A 217 -19.28 -6.12 -17.57
C GLN A 217 -18.51 -7.21 -16.83
N VAL A 218 -18.88 -7.48 -15.57
CA VAL A 218 -18.28 -8.58 -14.79
C VAL A 218 -18.67 -9.93 -15.39
N ILE A 219 -19.94 -10.14 -15.74
CA ILE A 219 -20.42 -11.38 -16.36
C ILE A 219 -19.73 -11.62 -17.70
N VAL A 220 -19.61 -10.61 -18.55
CA VAL A 220 -18.93 -10.72 -19.86
C VAL A 220 -17.45 -11.09 -19.67
N SER A 221 -16.75 -10.46 -18.74
CA SER A 221 -15.33 -10.77 -18.48
C SER A 221 -15.12 -12.19 -17.94
N GLU A 222 -15.99 -12.68 -17.06
CA GLU A 222 -15.93 -14.06 -16.58
C GLU A 222 -16.25 -15.06 -17.67
N THR A 223 -17.23 -14.78 -18.52
CA THR A 223 -17.59 -15.64 -19.65
C THR A 223 -16.45 -15.74 -20.67
N VAL A 224 -15.76 -14.63 -20.95
CA VAL A 224 -14.61 -14.61 -21.87
C VAL A 224 -13.44 -15.42 -21.28
N ILE A 225 -13.15 -15.28 -19.99
CA ILE A 225 -12.07 -16.02 -19.32
C ILE A 225 -12.37 -17.53 -19.35
N VAL A 226 -13.62 -17.92 -19.09
CA VAL A 226 -14.03 -19.34 -19.15
C VAL A 226 -13.95 -19.88 -20.57
N ALA A 227 -14.36 -19.12 -21.58
CA ALA A 227 -14.27 -19.51 -22.98
C ALA A 227 -12.81 -19.63 -23.45
N GLU A 228 -11.93 -18.75 -23.02
CA GLU A 228 -10.49 -18.79 -23.34
C GLU A 228 -9.79 -19.98 -22.66
N SER A 229 -10.16 -20.30 -21.42
CA SER A 229 -9.65 -21.47 -20.70
C SER A 229 -10.18 -22.79 -21.22
N ALA A 230 -11.36 -22.81 -21.85
CA ALA A 230 -11.99 -23.98 -22.45
C ALA A 230 -11.55 -24.22 -23.91
N SER A 231 -10.88 -23.26 -24.54
CA SER A 231 -10.33 -23.40 -25.89
C SER A 231 -9.19 -24.43 -25.88
N PRO A 232 -9.26 -25.55 -26.67
CA PRO A 232 -8.19 -26.53 -26.68
C PRO A 232 -6.94 -25.88 -27.26
N SER A 233 -5.91 -25.74 -26.42
CA SER A 233 -4.58 -25.31 -26.85
C SER A 233 -4.20 -26.18 -28.07
N SER A 234 -3.89 -25.53 -29.18
CA SER A 234 -3.37 -26.14 -30.39
C SER A 234 -2.19 -27.04 -30.01
N ARG A 235 -2.45 -28.37 -30.01
CA ARG A 235 -1.42 -29.39 -29.87
C ARG A 235 -0.40 -29.14 -30.96
N SER A 236 0.73 -28.57 -30.62
CA SER A 236 1.94 -28.58 -31.41
C SER A 236 2.25 -30.04 -31.76
N THR A 237 2.01 -30.43 -32.99
CA THR A 237 2.42 -31.70 -33.58
C THR A 237 3.94 -31.75 -33.63
N ALA A 238 4.53 -32.29 -32.58
CA ALA A 238 5.94 -32.64 -32.59
C ALA A 238 6.11 -33.82 -33.58
N LYS A 239 6.64 -33.51 -34.74
CA LYS A 239 7.05 -34.42 -35.82
C LYS A 239 8.06 -35.45 -35.25
N LYS A 240 7.64 -36.70 -35.08
CA LYS A 240 8.46 -37.82 -34.73
C LYS A 240 9.41 -38.11 -35.91
N THR A 241 10.66 -37.68 -35.84
CA THR A 241 11.72 -38.06 -36.75
C THR A 241 12.24 -39.44 -36.31
N THR A 242 11.91 -40.44 -37.05
CA THR A 242 12.43 -41.82 -36.95
C THR A 242 13.93 -41.81 -37.31
N ALA A 243 14.80 -41.91 -36.34
CA ALA A 243 16.22 -42.18 -36.59
C ALA A 243 16.44 -43.65 -36.80
N LYS A 244 16.89 -43.99 -38.00
CA LYS A 244 17.27 -45.28 -38.55
C LYS A 244 18.52 -45.81 -37.83
N LYS A 245 18.40 -46.98 -37.28
CA LYS A 245 19.46 -47.77 -36.63
C LYS A 245 20.45 -48.24 -37.67
N THR A 246 21.70 -47.83 -37.62
CA THR A 246 22.80 -48.46 -38.36
C THR A 246 23.81 -48.98 -37.36
N THR A 247 24.01 -50.29 -37.40
CA THR A 247 25.01 -51.05 -36.70
C THR A 247 26.36 -50.94 -37.42
N SER A 248 27.45 -50.68 -36.70
CA SER A 248 28.81 -51.12 -37.10
C SER A 248 29.76 -51.12 -35.95
N LYS A 249 30.14 -52.30 -35.57
CA LYS A 249 31.45 -52.89 -35.21
C LYS A 249 32.54 -52.05 -34.52
N LYS A 250 32.80 -52.48 -33.29
CA LYS A 250 34.05 -52.98 -32.69
C LYS A 250 35.41 -52.47 -33.24
N SER A 251 36.19 -51.80 -32.39
CA SER A 251 37.62 -52.02 -32.34
C SER A 251 38.16 -51.62 -30.94
N THR A 252 38.98 -52.52 -30.48
CA THR A 252 39.76 -52.67 -29.26
C THR A 252 40.91 -51.68 -29.15
N ALA A 253 41.31 -51.40 -27.95
CA ALA A 253 42.65 -51.43 -27.39
C ALA A 253 43.17 -50.15 -26.71
N LYS A 254 43.55 -50.37 -25.51
CA LYS A 254 44.80 -50.22 -24.78
C LYS A 254 45.08 -48.87 -24.08
N LYS A 255 44.97 -48.94 -22.75
CA LYS A 255 46.07 -48.86 -21.74
C LYS A 255 47.10 -47.73 -21.88
N SER A 256 47.22 -46.89 -20.90
CA SER A 256 48.36 -46.67 -19.96
C SER A 256 48.15 -45.40 -19.15
N THR A 257 48.07 -45.52 -17.88
CA THR A 257 49.02 -45.34 -16.77
C THR A 257 49.72 -43.98 -16.65
N SER A 258 49.64 -43.54 -15.44
CA SER A 258 50.61 -42.81 -14.63
C SER A 258 50.36 -41.28 -14.54
N SER A 259 50.21 -40.84 -13.40
CA SER A 259 51.01 -40.57 -12.23
C SER A 259 51.22 -39.07 -12.00
N ASN A 260 50.64 -38.59 -10.95
CA ASN A 260 51.35 -38.04 -9.80
C ASN A 260 51.84 -36.55 -9.82
N ARG A 261 51.62 -35.96 -8.70
CA ARG A 261 52.36 -34.90 -8.01
C ARG A 261 51.85 -33.45 -8.17
N ARG A 262 51.22 -32.99 -7.10
CA ARG A 262 51.74 -32.22 -5.93
C ARG A 262 52.19 -30.78 -6.19
N ARG A 263 51.59 -29.92 -5.35
CA ARG A 263 52.11 -28.66 -4.73
C ARG A 263 52.14 -27.44 -5.65
N ARG A 264 51.51 -26.38 -5.30
CA ARG A 264 51.60 -25.55 -4.05
C ARG A 264 50.28 -24.85 -3.84
#